data_a6e1ac9046a8c21ef6ed4f3e1d04675b
#
_entry.id   a6e1ac9046a8c21ef6ed4f3e1d04675b
#
_cell.length_a   1.000
_cell.length_b   1.000
_cell.length_c   1.000
_cell.angle_alpha   90.00
_cell.angle_beta   90.00
_cell.angle_gamma   90.00
#
_symmetry.space_group_name_H-M   'P 1'
#
loop_
_entity.id
_entity.type
_entity.pdbx_description
1 polymer ?
#
loop_
_entity_poly.entity_id
_entity_poly.type
_entity_poly.pdbx_seq_one_letter_code
_entity_poly.pdbx_strand_id
1 'polypeptide(L)'
;MHLREPGGEHKETIETGTKAAARGGFTTVCPMPNTRPVPDLVEHVRELRQRISETAKVRVLPYASITKRQAGKELVDFKELALEGVFAFTDDGVGVQQASMMYAAMKQAARVKKPIVAHCEDNSLIYGGAMHKGKRSEELGIPGIPNIAESVQIARDVLLAEATGCHYHVCHVSTKESVRVIRDAKKAGIHVTAEVTPHHLLLTENDVPGDDANYKMNPPLRSKEDREALLEGLLDGTIDCIATDHAPHAKEEKDQPMTQAPFGIVGSETAFPLLYTHFVRRGNWSLQQLVDYFTIKPATIFNLNYGKLHKDSYADLTIIDLNNDKEIRSEDFLSKADNTPFIGEKVYGNPILTMVKGEVVFEEEK
;
A
#
# COMPACT_ATOMS: atom_id res chain seq x y z
N MET A 1 3.12 2.44 1.19
CA MET A 1 4.39 2.38 0.44
C MET A 1 5.57 2.21 1.38
N HIS A 2 6.77 1.86 0.86
CA HIS A 2 7.98 1.68 1.65
C HIS A 2 9.06 2.67 1.20
N LEU A 3 9.55 3.51 2.11
CA LEU A 3 10.67 4.43 1.87
C LEU A 3 12.02 3.84 2.30
N ARG A 4 12.01 2.69 2.94
CA ARG A 4 13.18 1.90 3.36
C ARG A 4 14.17 2.61 4.30
N GLU A 5 14.21 3.91 4.35
CA GLU A 5 15.06 4.72 5.22
C GLU A 5 14.34 5.04 6.54
N PRO A 6 15.03 4.91 7.68
CA PRO A 6 16.44 4.50 7.84
C PRO A 6 16.67 2.99 7.77
N GLY A 7 17.90 2.61 7.37
CA GLY A 7 18.43 1.25 7.47
C GLY A 7 18.24 0.35 6.22
N GLY A 8 17.64 0.86 5.15
CA GLY A 8 17.46 0.18 3.86
C GLY A 8 17.76 1.08 2.67
N GLU A 9 18.64 2.05 2.83
CA GLU A 9 18.95 3.11 1.86
C GLU A 9 19.52 2.59 0.53
N HIS A 10 20.03 1.36 0.52
CA HIS A 10 20.46 0.69 -0.72
C HIS A 10 19.27 0.36 -1.64
N LYS A 11 18.06 0.18 -1.09
CA LYS A 11 16.82 -0.11 -1.82
C LYS A 11 16.07 1.16 -2.21
N GLU A 12 15.97 2.10 -1.25
CA GLU A 12 15.23 3.35 -1.42
C GLU A 12 15.63 4.34 -0.31
N THR A 13 15.45 5.64 -0.57
CA THR A 13 15.56 6.69 0.45
C THR A 13 14.25 7.48 0.53
N ILE A 14 14.10 8.28 1.59
CA ILE A 14 12.97 9.21 1.70
C ILE A 14 12.97 10.16 0.49
N GLU A 15 14.14 10.67 0.09
CA GLU A 15 14.24 11.57 -1.05
C GLU A 15 13.81 10.91 -2.35
N THR A 16 14.39 9.75 -2.71
CA THR A 16 14.13 9.09 -4.00
C THR A 16 12.72 8.52 -4.08
N GLY A 17 12.22 7.88 -3.01
CA GLY A 17 10.84 7.37 -2.98
C GLY A 17 9.78 8.47 -2.99
N THR A 18 10.08 9.65 -2.42
CA THR A 18 9.16 10.81 -2.53
C THR A 18 9.28 11.53 -3.87
N LYS A 19 10.42 11.49 -4.56
CA LYS A 19 10.54 11.89 -5.98
C LYS A 19 9.71 10.98 -6.87
N ALA A 20 9.80 9.66 -6.67
CA ALA A 20 8.99 8.68 -7.39
C ALA A 20 7.48 8.90 -7.16
N ALA A 21 7.08 9.19 -5.93
CA ALA A 21 5.69 9.54 -5.61
C ALA A 21 5.27 10.84 -6.34
N ALA A 22 6.09 11.87 -6.33
CA ALA A 22 5.82 13.13 -7.05
C ALA A 22 5.66 12.90 -8.55
N ARG A 23 6.54 12.11 -9.18
CA ARG A 23 6.43 11.73 -10.59
C ARG A 23 5.16 10.93 -10.87
N GLY A 24 4.73 10.07 -9.93
CA GLY A 24 3.46 9.36 -10.04
C GLY A 24 2.20 10.20 -9.78
N GLY A 25 2.37 11.51 -9.50
CA GLY A 25 1.27 12.42 -9.22
C GLY A 25 0.80 12.45 -7.76
N PHE A 26 1.47 11.77 -6.86
CA PHE A 26 1.10 11.73 -5.44
C PHE A 26 1.67 12.94 -4.69
N THR A 27 0.79 13.65 -3.97
CA THR A 27 1.13 14.80 -3.14
C THR A 27 1.30 14.45 -1.67
N THR A 28 0.81 13.28 -1.27
CA THR A 28 0.88 12.76 0.12
C THR A 28 1.09 11.25 0.10
N VAL A 29 2.01 10.77 0.95
CA VAL A 29 2.32 9.35 1.11
C VAL A 29 2.39 8.95 2.57
N CYS A 30 2.09 7.67 2.85
CA CYS A 30 2.14 7.08 4.17
C CYS A 30 3.14 5.91 4.15
N PRO A 31 4.37 6.09 4.68
CA PRO A 31 5.38 5.03 4.66
C PRO A 31 5.17 4.03 5.78
N MET A 32 5.36 2.75 5.47
CA MET A 32 5.36 1.65 6.43
C MET A 32 6.57 1.70 7.36
N PRO A 33 6.44 1.22 8.62
CA PRO A 33 7.47 1.38 9.66
C PRO A 33 8.54 0.30 9.67
N ASN A 34 8.62 -0.55 8.65
CA ASN A 34 9.59 -1.65 8.57
C ASN A 34 11.01 -1.17 8.20
N THR A 35 11.52 -0.28 9.01
CA THR A 35 12.85 0.37 8.90
C THR A 35 13.77 -0.04 10.06
N ARG A 36 15.00 0.44 10.08
CA ARG A 36 15.96 0.19 11.17
C ARG A 36 16.71 1.47 11.55
N PRO A 37 16.38 2.05 12.72
CA PRO A 37 15.41 1.53 13.69
C PRO A 37 13.97 1.57 13.20
N VAL A 38 13.12 0.72 13.79
CA VAL A 38 11.66 0.79 13.66
C VAL A 38 11.17 2.02 14.42
N PRO A 39 10.21 2.81 13.92
CA PRO A 39 9.61 3.93 14.66
C PRO A 39 8.65 3.43 15.76
N ASP A 40 9.23 2.84 16.81
CA ASP A 40 8.58 2.22 17.96
C ASP A 40 8.84 2.96 19.29
N LEU A 41 9.73 3.98 19.26
CA LEU A 41 10.06 4.87 20.37
C LEU A 41 9.95 6.33 19.92
N VAL A 42 9.77 7.23 20.87
CA VAL A 42 9.68 8.68 20.64
C VAL A 42 10.90 9.20 19.88
N GLU A 43 12.09 8.77 20.27
CA GLU A 43 13.35 9.17 19.66
C GLU A 43 13.41 8.76 18.19
N HIS A 44 13.01 7.52 17.88
CA HIS A 44 12.99 7.00 16.49
C HIS A 44 12.00 7.76 15.61
N VAL A 45 10.82 8.10 16.16
CA VAL A 45 9.82 8.89 15.42
C VAL A 45 10.33 10.32 15.17
N ARG A 46 10.98 10.96 16.16
CA ARG A 46 11.56 12.30 15.99
C ARG A 46 12.66 12.31 14.94
N GLU A 47 13.56 11.34 14.97
CA GLU A 47 14.61 11.19 13.98
C GLU A 47 14.02 11.00 12.56
N LEU A 48 13.06 10.09 12.42
CA LEU A 48 12.36 9.87 11.15
C LEU A 48 11.71 11.16 10.63
N ARG A 49 10.99 11.89 11.49
CA ARG A 49 10.35 13.16 11.12
C ARG A 49 11.37 14.25 10.74
N GLN A 50 12.51 14.29 11.39
CA GLN A 50 13.59 15.20 11.01
C GLN A 50 14.09 14.88 9.59
N ARG A 51 14.41 13.61 9.30
CA ARG A 51 14.82 13.17 7.96
C ARG A 51 13.76 13.50 6.90
N ILE A 52 12.49 13.26 7.18
CA ILE A 52 11.37 13.62 6.33
C ILE A 52 11.38 15.15 6.05
N SER A 53 11.55 15.97 7.07
CA SER A 53 11.55 17.43 6.89
C SER A 53 12.72 17.95 6.06
N GLU A 54 13.84 17.24 6.05
CA GLU A 54 15.07 17.63 5.36
C GLU A 54 15.05 17.16 3.87
N THR A 55 14.46 16.02 3.57
CA THR A 55 14.68 15.36 2.27
C THR A 55 13.43 15.10 1.45
N ALA A 56 12.25 14.97 2.10
CA ALA A 56 11.03 14.60 1.41
C ALA A 56 10.56 15.65 0.41
N LYS A 57 10.12 15.22 -0.78
CA LYS A 57 9.60 16.09 -1.84
C LYS A 57 8.08 16.24 -1.80
N VAL A 58 7.37 15.24 -1.24
CA VAL A 58 5.92 15.30 -1.03
C VAL A 58 5.61 15.21 0.46
N ARG A 59 4.36 15.43 0.84
CA ARG A 59 3.92 15.29 2.23
C ARG A 59 4.04 13.83 2.66
N VAL A 60 4.69 13.58 3.80
CA VAL A 60 4.86 12.25 4.38
C VAL A 60 4.13 12.19 5.71
N LEU A 61 3.24 11.21 5.87
CA LEU A 61 2.49 10.92 7.08
C LEU A 61 3.00 9.59 7.67
N PRO A 62 3.98 9.60 8.58
CA PRO A 62 4.64 8.38 9.02
C PRO A 62 3.76 7.54 9.92
N TYR A 63 3.84 6.21 9.75
CA TYR A 63 3.31 5.23 10.70
C TYR A 63 4.33 4.96 11.83
N ALA A 64 3.82 4.57 13.00
CA ALA A 64 4.59 3.86 14.02
C ALA A 64 4.24 2.38 14.01
N SER A 65 5.09 1.54 14.58
CA SER A 65 4.76 0.13 14.77
C SER A 65 3.70 -0.05 15.88
N ILE A 66 3.00 -1.19 15.83
CA ILE A 66 2.08 -1.64 16.88
C ILE A 66 2.87 -2.21 18.05
N THR A 67 3.86 -3.04 17.73
CA THR A 67 4.70 -3.70 18.73
C THR A 67 6.15 -3.26 18.60
N LYS A 68 6.87 -3.27 19.73
CA LYS A 68 8.29 -2.94 19.75
C LYS A 68 9.06 -3.83 18.79
N ARG A 69 9.87 -3.20 17.92
CA ARG A 69 10.65 -3.85 16.86
C ARG A 69 9.82 -4.70 15.89
N GLN A 70 8.49 -4.47 15.84
CA GLN A 70 7.54 -5.31 15.10
C GLN A 70 7.65 -6.81 15.46
N ALA A 71 7.96 -7.10 16.73
CA ALA A 71 8.23 -8.46 17.20
C ALA A 71 6.99 -9.21 17.70
N GLY A 72 5.82 -8.56 17.74
CA GLY A 72 4.57 -9.16 18.20
C GLY A 72 4.52 -9.52 19.71
N LYS A 73 5.45 -9.00 20.53
CA LYS A 73 5.64 -9.41 21.94
C LYS A 73 5.27 -8.35 22.97
N GLU A 74 5.47 -7.10 22.65
CA GLU A 74 5.27 -5.96 23.56
C GLU A 74 4.73 -4.77 22.77
N LEU A 75 3.66 -4.13 23.25
CA LEU A 75 3.09 -2.94 22.64
C LEU A 75 4.03 -1.73 22.79
N VAL A 76 3.98 -0.84 21.80
CA VAL A 76 4.57 0.49 21.92
C VAL A 76 3.74 1.39 22.86
N ASP A 77 4.25 2.55 23.23
CA ASP A 77 3.43 3.57 23.90
C ASP A 77 2.62 4.37 22.89
N PHE A 78 1.39 3.93 22.65
CA PHE A 78 0.47 4.56 21.69
C PHE A 78 0.22 6.04 21.98
N LYS A 79 0.16 6.41 23.27
CA LYS A 79 -0.12 7.81 23.66
C LYS A 79 1.05 8.72 23.34
N GLU A 80 2.25 8.33 23.74
CA GLU A 80 3.45 9.12 23.47
C GLU A 80 3.71 9.24 21.97
N LEU A 81 3.63 8.15 21.23
CA LEU A 81 3.84 8.18 19.78
C LEU A 81 2.74 8.96 19.02
N ALA A 82 1.49 8.91 19.48
CA ALA A 82 0.42 9.74 18.91
C ALA A 82 0.67 11.24 19.13
N LEU A 83 1.24 11.64 20.28
CA LEU A 83 1.64 13.03 20.57
C LEU A 83 2.80 13.49 19.68
N GLU A 84 3.69 12.60 19.28
CA GLU A 84 4.74 12.89 18.31
C GLU A 84 4.20 13.02 16.86
N GLY A 85 2.91 12.84 16.66
CA GLY A 85 2.23 13.11 15.37
C GLY A 85 2.35 11.98 14.37
N VAL A 86 2.51 10.72 14.80
CA VAL A 86 2.36 9.58 13.90
C VAL A 86 0.95 9.52 13.34
N PHE A 87 0.83 9.08 12.10
CA PHE A 87 -0.44 9.05 11.40
C PHE A 87 -1.34 7.90 11.89
N ALA A 88 -0.78 6.70 11.97
CA ALA A 88 -1.43 5.48 12.39
C ALA A 88 -0.42 4.46 12.92
N PHE A 89 -0.88 3.27 13.29
CA PHE A 89 -0.05 2.19 13.81
C PHE A 89 -0.19 0.94 12.95
N THR A 90 0.95 0.29 12.64
CA THR A 90 1.00 -0.93 11.84
C THR A 90 2.25 -1.76 12.15
N ASP A 91 2.11 -3.08 12.13
CA ASP A 91 3.25 -4.01 12.06
C ASP A 91 3.34 -4.60 10.64
N ASP A 92 3.34 -3.72 9.64
CA ASP A 92 3.37 -4.12 8.23
C ASP A 92 4.52 -5.09 7.90
N GLY A 93 4.20 -6.05 7.03
CA GLY A 93 5.12 -7.09 6.57
C GLY A 93 5.27 -8.29 7.51
N VAL A 94 4.80 -8.20 8.77
CA VAL A 94 4.84 -9.33 9.73
C VAL A 94 3.48 -9.63 10.36
N GLY A 95 2.57 -8.66 10.40
CA GLY A 95 1.27 -8.75 11.01
C GLY A 95 1.29 -9.06 12.52
N VAL A 96 0.19 -8.79 13.22
CA VAL A 96 0.05 -9.14 14.64
C VAL A 96 -0.62 -10.51 14.75
N GLN A 97 0.16 -11.55 15.03
CA GLN A 97 -0.31 -12.93 14.99
C GLN A 97 -1.24 -13.31 16.16
N GLN A 98 -1.00 -12.76 17.35
CA GLN A 98 -1.79 -13.08 18.54
C GLN A 98 -3.03 -12.19 18.66
N ALA A 99 -4.22 -12.77 18.73
CA ALA A 99 -5.48 -12.05 18.91
C ALA A 99 -5.51 -11.17 20.18
N SER A 100 -4.94 -11.64 21.29
CA SER A 100 -4.86 -10.86 22.53
C SER A 100 -3.99 -9.60 22.38
N MET A 101 -2.89 -9.69 21.64
CA MET A 101 -2.00 -8.56 21.34
C MET A 101 -2.72 -7.54 20.46
N MET A 102 -3.38 -7.98 19.38
CA MET A 102 -4.14 -7.10 18.49
C MET A 102 -5.32 -6.44 19.24
N TYR A 103 -6.03 -7.18 20.07
CA TYR A 103 -7.10 -6.63 20.91
C TYR A 103 -6.60 -5.51 21.84
N ALA A 104 -5.49 -5.76 22.52
CA ALA A 104 -4.87 -4.75 23.40
C ALA A 104 -4.40 -3.52 22.59
N ALA A 105 -3.80 -3.72 21.42
CA ALA A 105 -3.39 -2.66 20.49
C ALA A 105 -4.57 -1.80 20.03
N MET A 106 -5.65 -2.43 19.56
CA MET A 106 -6.86 -1.74 19.10
C MET A 106 -7.50 -0.91 20.23
N LYS A 107 -7.51 -1.41 21.47
CA LYS A 107 -7.97 -0.61 22.63
C LYS A 107 -7.12 0.64 22.85
N GLN A 108 -5.80 0.57 22.70
CA GLN A 108 -4.93 1.73 22.82
C GLN A 108 -5.09 2.69 21.66
N ALA A 109 -5.13 2.19 20.43
CA ALA A 109 -5.34 2.97 19.21
C ALA A 109 -6.67 3.75 19.25
N ALA A 110 -7.77 3.10 19.67
CA ALA A 110 -9.07 3.74 19.86
C ALA A 110 -9.03 4.90 20.87
N ARG A 111 -8.31 4.73 22.00
CA ARG A 111 -8.16 5.79 23.01
C ARG A 111 -7.45 7.04 22.49
N VAL A 112 -6.46 6.85 21.61
CA VAL A 112 -5.73 7.96 21.00
C VAL A 112 -6.32 8.39 19.64
N LYS A 113 -7.46 7.82 19.26
CA LYS A 113 -8.17 8.12 18.00
C LYS A 113 -7.30 7.96 16.76
N LYS A 114 -6.48 6.93 16.72
CA LYS A 114 -5.62 6.57 15.59
C LYS A 114 -6.06 5.23 15.02
N PRO A 115 -6.04 5.03 13.70
CA PRO A 115 -6.34 3.74 13.11
C PRO A 115 -5.24 2.71 13.36
N ILE A 116 -5.63 1.43 13.40
CA ILE A 116 -4.75 0.31 13.10
C ILE A 116 -4.82 0.06 11.61
N VAL A 117 -3.67 0.07 10.96
CA VAL A 117 -3.50 -0.21 9.52
C VAL A 117 -2.80 -1.56 9.42
N ALA A 118 -3.38 -2.54 8.71
CA ALA A 118 -2.94 -3.92 8.85
C ALA A 118 -2.65 -4.61 7.52
N HIS A 119 -1.40 -5.05 7.38
CA HIS A 119 -1.06 -6.17 6.51
C HIS A 119 -1.59 -7.45 7.16
N CYS A 120 -2.47 -8.17 6.47
CA CYS A 120 -3.19 -9.31 7.04
C CYS A 120 -2.67 -10.62 6.47
N GLU A 121 -1.90 -11.35 7.29
CA GLU A 121 -1.37 -12.65 6.93
C GLU A 121 -1.21 -13.50 8.20
N ASP A 122 -1.92 -14.63 8.28
CA ASP A 122 -1.67 -15.63 9.31
C ASP A 122 -0.47 -16.50 8.92
N ASN A 123 0.64 -16.29 9.64
CA ASN A 123 1.93 -16.92 9.34
C ASN A 123 1.88 -18.45 9.43
N SER A 124 0.94 -19.01 10.17
CA SER A 124 0.77 -20.47 10.27
C SER A 124 0.23 -21.11 8.98
N LEU A 125 -0.32 -20.29 8.07
CA LEU A 125 -0.95 -20.72 6.83
C LEU A 125 -0.14 -20.42 5.57
N ILE A 126 1.04 -19.81 5.67
CA ILE A 126 1.84 -19.43 4.48
C ILE A 126 2.65 -20.58 3.89
N TYR A 127 3.01 -21.59 4.70
CA TYR A 127 3.72 -22.81 4.27
C TYR A 127 4.98 -22.57 3.45
N GLY A 128 5.70 -21.46 3.67
CA GLY A 128 6.87 -21.09 2.87
C GLY A 128 6.52 -20.68 1.44
N GLY A 129 5.27 -20.30 1.17
CA GLY A 129 4.80 -19.93 -0.15
C GLY A 129 5.45 -18.67 -0.69
N ALA A 130 5.60 -18.59 -2.01
CA ALA A 130 6.18 -17.47 -2.74
C ALA A 130 5.25 -16.85 -3.78
N MET A 131 4.11 -17.48 -4.03
CA MET A 131 3.04 -17.01 -4.92
C MET A 131 1.67 -17.52 -4.42
N HIS A 132 0.59 -17.25 -5.14
CA HIS A 132 -0.73 -17.79 -4.83
C HIS A 132 -0.76 -19.31 -4.92
N LYS A 133 -1.41 -19.97 -3.94
CA LYS A 133 -1.68 -21.41 -3.99
C LYS A 133 -2.83 -21.69 -4.97
N GLY A 134 -2.49 -22.00 -6.20
CA GLY A 134 -3.44 -22.26 -7.28
C GLY A 134 -2.82 -23.12 -8.37
N LYS A 135 -3.51 -23.21 -9.50
CA LYS A 135 -3.08 -24.01 -10.64
C LYS A 135 -1.68 -23.60 -11.14
N ARG A 136 -1.42 -22.29 -11.17
CA ARG A 136 -0.13 -21.77 -11.67
C ARG A 136 1.04 -22.13 -10.77
N SER A 137 0.86 -22.11 -9.46
CA SER A 137 1.91 -22.54 -8.51
C SER A 137 2.25 -24.04 -8.65
N GLU A 138 1.22 -24.87 -8.92
CA GLU A 138 1.41 -26.31 -9.18
C GLU A 138 2.17 -26.54 -10.49
N GLU A 139 1.81 -25.83 -11.57
CA GLU A 139 2.50 -25.90 -12.87
C GLU A 139 3.98 -25.50 -12.79
N LEU A 140 4.28 -24.48 -11.97
CA LEU A 140 5.65 -23.96 -11.80
C LEU A 140 6.46 -24.71 -10.72
N GLY A 141 5.80 -25.53 -9.90
CA GLY A 141 6.45 -26.19 -8.76
C GLY A 141 6.89 -25.22 -7.66
N ILE A 142 6.28 -24.02 -7.58
CA ILE A 142 6.58 -22.99 -6.60
C ILE A 142 5.58 -23.10 -5.44
N PRO A 143 6.01 -23.14 -4.16
CA PRO A 143 5.12 -23.20 -3.01
C PRO A 143 4.12 -22.05 -2.99
N GLY A 144 2.86 -22.34 -2.69
CA GLY A 144 1.76 -21.37 -2.75
C GLY A 144 1.22 -20.94 -1.39
N ILE A 145 0.78 -19.67 -1.29
CA ILE A 145 0.08 -19.07 -0.14
C ILE A 145 -1.44 -19.12 -0.41
N PRO A 146 -2.23 -19.84 0.40
CA PRO A 146 -3.67 -19.93 0.20
C PRO A 146 -4.38 -18.63 0.58
N ASN A 147 -5.56 -18.39 -0.01
CA ASN A 147 -6.42 -17.22 0.27
C ASN A 147 -6.72 -17.06 1.76
N ILE A 148 -6.93 -18.18 2.47
CA ILE A 148 -7.28 -18.16 3.89
C ILE A 148 -6.20 -17.56 4.78
N ALA A 149 -4.94 -17.50 4.34
CA ALA A 149 -3.87 -16.85 5.10
C ALA A 149 -4.18 -15.37 5.36
N GLU A 150 -4.81 -14.68 4.39
CA GLU A 150 -5.26 -13.30 4.51
C GLU A 150 -6.61 -13.21 5.23
N SER A 151 -7.62 -13.92 4.72
CA SER A 151 -9.01 -13.72 5.13
C SER A 151 -9.31 -14.15 6.58
N VAL A 152 -8.59 -15.14 7.13
CA VAL A 152 -8.73 -15.55 8.54
C VAL A 152 -8.28 -14.46 9.49
N GLN A 153 -7.14 -13.79 9.20
CA GLN A 153 -6.69 -12.69 10.04
C GLN A 153 -7.64 -11.49 9.95
N ILE A 154 -8.12 -11.13 8.75
CA ILE A 154 -9.12 -10.07 8.60
C ILE A 154 -10.39 -10.38 9.38
N ALA A 155 -10.93 -11.59 9.29
CA ALA A 155 -12.14 -12.00 10.01
C ALA A 155 -11.95 -11.91 11.53
N ARG A 156 -10.80 -12.35 12.04
CA ARG A 156 -10.44 -12.19 13.45
C ARG A 156 -10.42 -10.71 13.86
N ASP A 157 -9.72 -9.88 13.10
CA ASP A 157 -9.45 -8.50 13.47
C ASP A 157 -10.68 -7.59 13.33
N VAL A 158 -11.58 -7.90 12.41
CA VAL A 158 -12.90 -7.25 12.31
C VAL A 158 -13.71 -7.40 13.60
N LEU A 159 -13.75 -8.60 14.20
CA LEU A 159 -14.44 -8.83 15.48
C LEU A 159 -13.75 -8.09 16.63
N LEU A 160 -12.44 -7.95 16.59
CA LEU A 160 -11.69 -7.17 17.59
C LEU A 160 -11.94 -5.66 17.41
N ALA A 161 -12.06 -5.18 16.17
CA ALA A 161 -12.42 -3.81 15.87
C ALA A 161 -13.84 -3.47 16.37
N GLU A 162 -14.80 -4.38 16.15
CA GLU A 162 -16.16 -4.24 16.70
C GLU A 162 -16.14 -4.09 18.22
N ALA A 163 -15.44 -4.98 18.92
CA ALA A 163 -15.36 -5.01 20.37
C ALA A 163 -14.66 -3.79 20.98
N THR A 164 -13.82 -3.09 20.22
CA THR A 164 -12.98 -1.98 20.72
C THR A 164 -13.41 -0.61 20.21
N GLY A 165 -14.23 -0.56 19.15
CA GLY A 165 -14.55 0.67 18.43
C GLY A 165 -13.37 1.29 17.69
N CYS A 166 -12.28 0.53 17.47
CA CYS A 166 -11.10 1.00 16.76
C CYS A 166 -11.38 1.13 15.25
N HIS A 167 -10.88 2.20 14.63
CA HIS A 167 -10.80 2.24 13.17
C HIS A 167 -9.76 1.23 12.70
N TYR A 168 -10.22 0.20 11.97
CA TYR A 168 -9.39 -0.85 11.41
C TYR A 168 -9.32 -0.69 9.89
N HIS A 169 -8.13 -0.45 9.35
CA HIS A 169 -7.90 -0.32 7.92
C HIS A 169 -7.14 -1.53 7.39
N VAL A 170 -7.73 -2.22 6.43
CA VAL A 170 -7.15 -3.41 5.80
C VAL A 170 -6.35 -2.99 4.57
N CYS A 171 -5.04 -3.20 4.61
CA CYS A 171 -4.15 -2.95 3.47
C CYS A 171 -4.38 -3.98 2.35
N HIS A 172 -4.14 -3.54 1.10
CA HIS A 172 -3.95 -4.36 -0.09
C HIS A 172 -4.76 -5.67 -0.12
N VAL A 173 -6.09 -5.57 0.05
CA VAL A 173 -6.99 -6.74 -0.02
C VAL A 173 -6.78 -7.49 -1.33
N SER A 174 -6.67 -8.82 -1.27
CA SER A 174 -6.37 -9.63 -2.44
C SER A 174 -7.34 -10.79 -2.70
N THR A 175 -8.21 -11.14 -1.75
CA THR A 175 -9.05 -12.35 -1.86
C THR A 175 -10.55 -12.06 -1.81
N LYS A 176 -11.36 -12.84 -2.50
CA LYS A 176 -12.83 -12.76 -2.49
C LYS A 176 -13.43 -13.01 -1.11
N GLU A 177 -12.79 -13.86 -0.31
CA GLU A 177 -13.20 -14.14 1.06
C GLU A 177 -13.01 -12.90 1.94
N SER A 178 -11.89 -12.18 1.77
CA SER A 178 -11.62 -10.92 2.47
C SER A 178 -12.63 -9.84 2.09
N VAL A 179 -12.95 -9.69 0.81
CA VAL A 179 -13.98 -8.76 0.34
C VAL A 179 -15.33 -9.07 1.01
N ARG A 180 -15.73 -10.34 1.08
CA ARG A 180 -16.97 -10.75 1.75
C ARG A 180 -16.97 -10.37 3.24
N VAL A 181 -15.89 -10.66 3.96
CA VAL A 181 -15.76 -10.33 5.39
C VAL A 181 -15.86 -8.82 5.62
N ILE A 182 -15.16 -8.02 4.82
CA ILE A 182 -15.17 -6.55 4.93
C ILE A 182 -16.57 -6.01 4.60
N ARG A 183 -17.22 -6.54 3.56
CA ARG A 183 -18.59 -6.14 3.18
C ARG A 183 -19.59 -6.39 4.31
N ASP A 184 -19.55 -7.55 4.94
CA ASP A 184 -20.42 -7.91 6.04
C ASP A 184 -20.12 -7.07 7.29
N ALA A 185 -18.86 -6.78 7.58
CA ALA A 185 -18.45 -5.88 8.66
C ALA A 185 -19.01 -4.47 8.48
N LYS A 186 -18.89 -3.90 7.28
CA LYS A 186 -19.44 -2.57 6.96
C LYS A 186 -20.96 -2.54 7.10
N LYS A 187 -21.67 -3.58 6.64
CA LYS A 187 -23.13 -3.72 6.84
C LYS A 187 -23.52 -3.78 8.30
N ALA A 188 -22.69 -4.39 9.14
CA ALA A 188 -22.89 -4.42 10.60
C ALA A 188 -22.55 -3.11 11.30
N GLY A 189 -22.04 -2.09 10.56
CA GLY A 189 -21.66 -0.79 11.12
C GLY A 189 -20.31 -0.78 11.84
N ILE A 190 -19.48 -1.80 11.64
CA ILE A 190 -18.13 -1.86 12.20
C ILE A 190 -17.25 -0.85 11.47
N HIS A 191 -16.42 -0.11 12.20
CA HIS A 191 -15.54 0.91 11.62
C HIS A 191 -14.33 0.27 10.92
N VAL A 192 -14.59 -0.36 9.77
CA VAL A 192 -13.60 -1.00 8.91
C VAL A 192 -13.52 -0.27 7.58
N THR A 193 -12.30 -0.02 7.11
CA THR A 193 -12.00 0.49 5.77
C THR A 193 -10.95 -0.39 5.10
N ALA A 194 -10.83 -0.32 3.77
CA ALA A 194 -9.95 -1.21 3.03
C ALA A 194 -9.39 -0.54 1.78
N GLU A 195 -8.22 -1.00 1.35
CA GLU A 195 -7.60 -0.57 0.09
C GLU A 195 -7.22 -1.78 -0.78
N VAL A 196 -7.04 -1.52 -2.07
CA VAL A 196 -6.56 -2.48 -3.06
C VAL A 196 -5.43 -1.85 -3.88
N THR A 197 -4.55 -2.67 -4.44
CA THR A 197 -3.45 -2.16 -5.26
C THR A 197 -3.75 -2.26 -6.76
N PRO A 198 -3.09 -1.43 -7.60
CA PRO A 198 -3.22 -1.53 -9.05
C PRO A 198 -2.91 -2.92 -9.59
N HIS A 199 -1.84 -3.56 -9.11
CA HIS A 199 -1.43 -4.87 -9.60
C HIS A 199 -2.44 -5.97 -9.28
N HIS A 200 -3.13 -5.94 -8.13
CA HIS A 200 -4.21 -6.89 -7.82
C HIS A 200 -5.48 -6.64 -8.64
N LEU A 201 -5.70 -5.43 -9.15
CA LEU A 201 -6.82 -5.14 -10.06
C LEU A 201 -6.52 -5.54 -11.52
N LEU A 202 -5.25 -5.60 -11.91
CA LEU A 202 -4.81 -5.82 -13.28
C LEU A 202 -4.40 -7.26 -13.55
N LEU A 203 -3.63 -7.86 -12.65
CA LEU A 203 -2.97 -9.15 -12.83
C LEU A 203 -3.60 -10.26 -12.00
N THR A 204 -3.34 -11.49 -12.42
CA THR A 204 -3.74 -12.73 -11.75
C THR A 204 -2.55 -13.70 -11.67
N GLU A 205 -2.69 -14.83 -11.00
CA GLU A 205 -1.69 -15.89 -10.99
C GLU A 205 -1.29 -16.36 -12.40
N ASN A 206 -2.22 -16.26 -13.38
CA ASN A 206 -1.98 -16.70 -14.76
C ASN A 206 -1.03 -15.78 -15.53
N ASP A 207 -0.83 -14.56 -15.07
CA ASP A 207 0.08 -13.59 -15.68
C ASP A 207 1.54 -13.82 -15.26
N VAL A 208 1.77 -14.68 -14.26
CA VAL A 208 3.12 -15.05 -13.82
C VAL A 208 3.78 -15.94 -14.88
N PRO A 209 4.83 -15.46 -15.60
CA PRO A 209 5.34 -16.18 -16.77
C PRO A 209 6.18 -17.43 -16.40
N GLY A 210 6.78 -17.41 -15.20
CA GLY A 210 7.69 -18.43 -14.71
C GLY A 210 8.29 -18.03 -13.36
N ASP A 211 9.50 -18.48 -13.07
CA ASP A 211 10.25 -18.10 -11.86
C ASP A 211 10.87 -16.70 -12.02
N ASP A 212 10.00 -15.67 -12.01
CA ASP A 212 10.35 -14.26 -12.14
C ASP A 212 9.90 -13.48 -10.90
N ALA A 213 10.86 -13.03 -10.12
CA ALA A 213 10.59 -12.32 -8.87
C ALA A 213 9.95 -10.93 -9.05
N ASN A 214 9.89 -10.36 -10.26
CA ASN A 214 9.11 -9.14 -10.53
C ASN A 214 7.59 -9.39 -10.41
N TYR A 215 7.16 -10.66 -10.41
CA TYR A 215 5.78 -11.06 -10.12
C TYR A 215 5.59 -11.52 -8.67
N LYS A 216 6.60 -11.39 -7.80
CA LYS A 216 6.52 -11.74 -6.39
C LYS A 216 6.21 -10.52 -5.54
N MET A 217 4.98 -10.43 -5.04
CA MET A 217 4.53 -9.44 -4.04
C MET A 217 3.70 -10.14 -2.95
N ASN A 218 3.47 -9.49 -1.84
CA ASN A 218 2.64 -9.99 -0.75
C ASN A 218 1.59 -8.95 -0.32
N PRO A 219 0.29 -9.27 -0.47
CA PRO A 219 -0.30 -10.54 -0.92
C PRO A 219 0.07 -10.91 -2.36
N PRO A 220 0.10 -12.22 -2.71
CA PRO A 220 0.39 -12.63 -4.08
C PRO A 220 -0.75 -12.31 -5.05
N LEU A 221 -0.45 -12.27 -6.35
CA LEU A 221 -1.44 -12.23 -7.42
C LEU A 221 -2.33 -13.45 -7.34
N ARG A 222 -3.63 -13.25 -7.17
CA ARG A 222 -4.62 -14.31 -6.91
C ARG A 222 -5.28 -14.81 -8.18
N SER A 223 -6.33 -15.61 -8.01
CA SER A 223 -7.15 -16.12 -9.12
C SER A 223 -7.92 -15.01 -9.83
N LYS A 224 -8.48 -15.34 -11.00
CA LYS A 224 -9.37 -14.44 -11.74
C LYS A 224 -10.62 -14.08 -10.92
N GLU A 225 -11.19 -15.03 -10.21
CA GLU A 225 -12.37 -14.84 -9.36
C GLU A 225 -12.08 -13.89 -8.19
N ASP A 226 -10.87 -13.96 -7.62
CA ASP A 226 -10.43 -13.01 -6.60
C ASP A 226 -10.34 -11.60 -7.17
N ARG A 227 -9.68 -11.42 -8.31
CA ARG A 227 -9.59 -10.12 -8.99
C ARG A 227 -10.96 -9.54 -9.33
N GLU A 228 -11.89 -10.35 -9.84
CA GLU A 228 -13.26 -9.90 -10.12
C GLU A 228 -13.98 -9.44 -8.85
N ALA A 229 -13.81 -10.13 -7.73
CA ALA A 229 -14.36 -9.72 -6.45
C ALA A 229 -13.75 -8.41 -5.92
N LEU A 230 -12.45 -8.16 -6.17
CA LEU A 230 -11.81 -6.87 -5.82
C LEU A 230 -12.40 -5.72 -6.64
N LEU A 231 -12.59 -5.91 -7.94
CA LEU A 231 -13.21 -4.92 -8.83
C LEU A 231 -14.65 -4.60 -8.41
N GLU A 232 -15.45 -5.64 -8.10
CA GLU A 232 -16.80 -5.47 -7.57
C GLU A 232 -16.77 -4.73 -6.23
N GLY A 233 -15.88 -5.13 -5.31
CA GLY A 233 -15.75 -4.50 -4.00
C GLY A 233 -15.33 -3.04 -4.04
N LEU A 234 -14.53 -2.64 -5.03
CA LEU A 234 -14.16 -1.25 -5.24
C LEU A 234 -15.34 -0.42 -5.79
N LEU A 235 -16.16 -1.00 -6.69
CA LEU A 235 -17.32 -0.34 -7.28
C LEU A 235 -18.49 -0.20 -6.30
N ASP A 236 -18.72 -1.19 -5.45
CA ASP A 236 -19.83 -1.18 -4.47
C ASP A 236 -19.46 -0.46 -3.15
N GLY A 237 -18.20 -0.02 -3.00
CA GLY A 237 -17.70 0.69 -1.82
C GLY A 237 -17.31 -0.21 -0.64
N THR A 238 -17.23 -1.52 -0.83
CA THR A 238 -16.64 -2.45 0.14
C THR A 238 -15.17 -2.16 0.33
N ILE A 239 -14.44 -1.90 -0.78
CA ILE A 239 -13.08 -1.38 -0.79
C ILE A 239 -13.17 0.13 -1.01
N ASP A 240 -12.48 0.90 -0.20
CA ASP A 240 -12.63 2.36 -0.14
C ASP A 240 -11.75 3.12 -1.13
N CYS A 241 -10.50 2.69 -1.28
CA CYS A 241 -9.51 3.43 -2.06
C CYS A 241 -8.47 2.52 -2.71
N ILE A 242 -7.58 3.14 -3.48
CA ILE A 242 -6.45 2.46 -4.11
C ILE A 242 -5.15 2.98 -3.48
N ALA A 243 -4.27 2.05 -3.10
CA ALA A 243 -2.93 2.33 -2.63
C ALA A 243 -1.89 1.57 -3.46
N THR A 244 -0.67 2.07 -3.54
CA THR A 244 0.33 1.52 -4.46
C THR A 244 1.03 0.28 -3.94
N ASP A 245 1.17 0.18 -2.64
CA ASP A 245 2.11 -0.74 -1.98
C ASP A 245 3.50 -0.73 -2.66
N HIS A 246 3.98 0.46 -3.02
CA HIS A 246 5.30 0.64 -3.61
C HIS A 246 6.38 0.08 -2.69
N ALA A 247 7.01 -1.01 -3.11
CA ALA A 247 7.94 -1.81 -2.33
C ALA A 247 9.25 -2.06 -3.10
N PRO A 248 10.15 -1.07 -3.11
CA PRO A 248 11.42 -1.14 -3.82
C PRO A 248 12.39 -2.15 -3.20
N HIS A 249 13.11 -2.87 -4.07
CA HIS A 249 14.17 -3.81 -3.73
C HIS A 249 15.35 -3.63 -4.67
N ALA A 250 16.56 -3.90 -4.16
CA ALA A 250 17.76 -3.85 -4.98
C ALA A 250 17.72 -4.94 -6.08
N LYS A 251 18.32 -4.63 -7.21
CA LYS A 251 18.33 -5.54 -8.37
C LYS A 251 18.83 -6.93 -7.99
N GLU A 252 19.91 -7.01 -7.23
CA GLU A 252 20.52 -8.27 -6.80
C GLU A 252 19.61 -9.12 -5.91
N GLU A 253 18.67 -8.49 -5.22
CA GLU A 253 17.67 -9.18 -4.40
C GLU A 253 16.54 -9.75 -5.27
N LYS A 254 16.18 -9.07 -6.36
CA LYS A 254 15.12 -9.50 -7.28
C LYS A 254 15.63 -10.42 -8.39
N ASP A 255 16.92 -10.44 -8.69
CA ASP A 255 17.56 -11.36 -9.67
C ASP A 255 17.68 -12.82 -9.11
N GLN A 256 16.97 -13.13 -8.02
CA GLN A 256 16.95 -14.46 -7.40
C GLN A 256 15.63 -15.19 -7.72
N PRO A 257 15.61 -16.55 -7.62
CA PRO A 257 14.36 -17.30 -7.74
C PRO A 257 13.26 -16.78 -6.80
N MET A 258 12.00 -16.89 -7.21
CA MET A 258 10.87 -16.44 -6.40
C MET A 258 10.86 -17.00 -4.97
N THR A 259 11.38 -18.22 -4.76
CA THR A 259 11.49 -18.82 -3.43
C THR A 259 12.49 -18.10 -2.50
N GLN A 260 13.44 -17.35 -3.05
CA GLN A 260 14.51 -16.66 -2.31
C GLN A 260 14.38 -15.13 -2.35
N ALA A 261 13.90 -14.58 -3.46
CA ALA A 261 13.71 -13.13 -3.61
C ALA A 261 12.72 -12.56 -2.58
N PRO A 262 12.91 -11.30 -2.14
CA PRO A 262 11.94 -10.64 -1.26
C PRO A 262 10.63 -10.32 -2.00
N PHE A 263 9.55 -10.23 -1.24
CA PHE A 263 8.25 -9.78 -1.72
C PHE A 263 8.22 -8.27 -1.93
N GLY A 264 7.61 -7.83 -3.01
CA GLY A 264 7.32 -6.43 -3.31
C GLY A 264 7.66 -6.04 -4.73
N ILE A 265 6.92 -5.05 -5.24
CA ILE A 265 7.15 -4.39 -6.52
C ILE A 265 7.04 -2.88 -6.37
N VAL A 266 7.67 -2.11 -7.25
CA VAL A 266 7.44 -0.66 -7.31
C VAL A 266 6.11 -0.36 -8.00
N GLY A 267 5.43 0.71 -7.60
CA GLY A 267 4.11 1.04 -8.15
C GLY A 267 3.74 2.52 -8.09
N SER A 268 4.51 3.38 -7.40
CA SER A 268 4.12 4.78 -7.25
C SER A 268 4.08 5.53 -8.58
N GLU A 269 5.01 5.29 -9.48
CA GLU A 269 5.13 6.00 -10.76
C GLU A 269 4.18 5.45 -11.84
N THR A 270 3.65 4.25 -11.65
CA THR A 270 2.87 3.54 -12.68
C THR A 270 1.38 3.38 -12.33
N ALA A 271 0.98 3.62 -11.08
CA ALA A 271 -0.37 3.33 -10.58
C ALA A 271 -1.47 4.02 -11.39
N PHE A 272 -1.42 5.34 -11.53
CA PHE A 272 -2.46 6.09 -12.24
C PHE A 272 -2.44 5.77 -13.76
N PRO A 273 -1.28 5.81 -14.45
CA PRO A 273 -1.22 5.48 -15.88
C PRO A 273 -1.76 4.10 -16.22
N LEU A 274 -1.41 3.07 -15.46
CA LEU A 274 -1.91 1.71 -15.65
C LEU A 274 -3.43 1.64 -15.52
N LEU A 275 -3.99 2.16 -14.43
CA LEU A 275 -5.43 2.10 -14.19
C LEU A 275 -6.22 2.98 -15.16
N TYR A 276 -5.69 4.15 -15.53
CA TYR A 276 -6.29 4.99 -16.56
C TYR A 276 -6.37 4.25 -17.91
N THR A 277 -5.27 3.62 -18.31
CA THR A 277 -5.18 2.87 -19.57
C THR A 277 -6.15 1.69 -19.60
N HIS A 278 -6.15 0.87 -18.54
CA HIS A 278 -6.90 -0.38 -18.53
C HIS A 278 -8.38 -0.22 -18.20
N PHE A 279 -8.77 0.79 -17.42
CA PHE A 279 -10.16 0.92 -16.99
C PHE A 279 -10.86 2.16 -17.55
N VAL A 280 -10.23 3.34 -17.56
CA VAL A 280 -10.90 4.56 -18.02
C VAL A 280 -10.95 4.62 -19.55
N ARG A 281 -9.84 4.42 -20.22
CA ARG A 281 -9.82 4.42 -21.70
C ARG A 281 -10.65 3.32 -22.33
N ARG A 282 -10.84 2.21 -21.63
CA ARG A 282 -11.73 1.11 -22.08
C ARG A 282 -13.20 1.33 -21.71
N GLY A 283 -13.54 2.42 -21.02
CA GLY A 283 -14.91 2.76 -20.65
C GLY A 283 -15.49 1.98 -19.47
N ASN A 284 -14.66 1.26 -18.72
CA ASN A 284 -15.10 0.54 -17.53
C ASN A 284 -15.35 1.49 -16.35
N TRP A 285 -14.50 2.52 -16.21
CA TRP A 285 -14.61 3.55 -15.17
C TRP A 285 -14.66 4.94 -15.78
N SER A 286 -15.29 5.88 -15.09
CA SER A 286 -15.11 7.30 -15.40
C SER A 286 -13.75 7.80 -14.87
N LEU A 287 -13.22 8.87 -15.47
CA LEU A 287 -12.03 9.53 -14.96
C LEU A 287 -12.23 10.00 -13.51
N GLN A 288 -13.42 10.52 -13.19
CA GLN A 288 -13.75 10.97 -11.84
C GLN A 288 -13.67 9.84 -10.82
N GLN A 289 -14.18 8.64 -11.14
CA GLN A 289 -14.06 7.48 -10.25
C GLN A 289 -12.61 7.14 -9.96
N LEU A 290 -11.74 7.10 -10.99
CA LEU A 290 -10.31 6.82 -10.79
C LEU A 290 -9.64 7.90 -9.92
N VAL A 291 -9.90 9.17 -10.19
CA VAL A 291 -9.36 10.29 -9.39
C VAL A 291 -9.83 10.19 -7.95
N ASP A 292 -11.12 9.91 -7.71
CA ASP A 292 -11.69 9.80 -6.37
C ASP A 292 -11.03 8.69 -5.54
N TYR A 293 -10.68 7.56 -6.15
CA TYR A 293 -9.99 6.45 -5.46
C TYR A 293 -8.60 6.81 -4.94
N PHE A 294 -7.94 7.80 -5.55
CA PHE A 294 -6.62 8.28 -5.14
C PHE A 294 -6.63 9.57 -4.33
N THR A 295 -7.78 10.26 -4.24
CA THR A 295 -7.85 11.60 -3.66
C THR A 295 -8.87 11.70 -2.53
N ILE A 296 -10.13 12.02 -2.86
CA ILE A 296 -11.15 12.32 -1.85
C ILE A 296 -11.50 11.11 -0.97
N LYS A 297 -11.48 9.90 -1.52
CA LYS A 297 -11.83 8.69 -0.77
C LYS A 297 -10.81 8.38 0.32
N PRO A 298 -9.47 8.24 0.06
CA PRO A 298 -8.50 8.06 1.14
C PRO A 298 -8.49 9.25 2.11
N ALA A 299 -8.67 10.49 1.63
CA ALA A 299 -8.74 11.63 2.52
C ALA A 299 -9.95 11.57 3.46
N THR A 300 -11.09 11.10 2.99
CA THR A 300 -12.33 10.98 3.79
C THR A 300 -12.19 9.90 4.86
N ILE A 301 -11.72 8.69 4.51
CA ILE A 301 -11.63 7.59 5.47
C ILE A 301 -10.65 7.87 6.60
N PHE A 302 -9.63 8.68 6.34
CA PHE A 302 -8.62 9.07 7.34
C PHE A 302 -8.83 10.48 7.90
N ASN A 303 -9.95 11.15 7.56
CA ASN A 303 -10.29 12.50 8.00
C ASN A 303 -9.16 13.52 7.73
N LEU A 304 -8.63 13.51 6.51
CA LEU A 304 -7.58 14.42 6.07
C LEU A 304 -8.13 15.64 5.33
N ASN A 305 -7.52 16.80 5.54
CA ASN A 305 -7.88 18.05 4.85
C ASN A 305 -7.15 18.20 3.49
N TYR A 306 -7.01 17.09 2.75
CA TYR A 306 -6.34 16.99 1.47
C TYR A 306 -7.27 16.37 0.43
N GLY A 307 -6.77 16.11 -0.79
CA GLY A 307 -7.47 15.34 -1.82
C GLY A 307 -8.60 16.08 -2.52
N LYS A 308 -8.67 17.42 -2.41
CA LYS A 308 -9.66 18.26 -3.10
C LYS A 308 -9.09 19.62 -3.43
N LEU A 309 -9.54 20.20 -4.55
CA LEU A 309 -9.28 21.58 -4.92
C LEU A 309 -10.45 22.44 -4.42
N HIS A 310 -10.21 23.21 -3.39
CA HIS A 310 -11.20 24.09 -2.78
C HIS A 310 -10.53 25.39 -2.34
N LYS A 311 -11.29 26.50 -2.32
CA LYS A 311 -10.80 27.77 -1.78
C LYS A 311 -10.29 27.52 -0.34
N ASP A 312 -9.13 28.08 -0.02
CA ASP A 312 -8.45 27.97 1.26
C ASP A 312 -7.86 26.56 1.58
N SER A 313 -7.85 25.63 0.60
CA SER A 313 -7.09 24.38 0.68
C SER A 313 -5.62 24.61 0.32
N TYR A 314 -4.75 23.67 0.72
CA TYR A 314 -3.39 23.66 0.19
C TYR A 314 -3.40 23.54 -1.33
N ALA A 315 -2.46 24.21 -1.99
CA ALA A 315 -2.24 24.06 -3.43
C ALA A 315 -1.46 22.77 -3.71
N ASP A 316 -2.13 21.65 -3.45
CA ASP A 316 -1.67 20.31 -3.79
C ASP A 316 -2.41 19.87 -5.05
N LEU A 317 -1.71 19.77 -6.18
CA LEU A 317 -2.34 19.43 -7.46
C LEU A 317 -1.40 18.64 -8.37
N THR A 318 -2.01 17.90 -9.29
CA THR A 318 -1.31 17.14 -10.33
C THR A 318 -1.93 17.45 -11.68
N ILE A 319 -1.09 17.73 -12.68
CA ILE A 319 -1.49 17.84 -14.08
C ILE A 319 -1.10 16.56 -14.79
N ILE A 320 -2.07 15.97 -15.51
CA ILE A 320 -1.93 14.66 -16.15
C ILE A 320 -2.18 14.82 -17.65
N ASP A 321 -1.25 14.35 -18.48
CA ASP A 321 -1.46 14.19 -19.92
C ASP A 321 -2.26 12.90 -20.17
N LEU A 322 -3.48 13.06 -20.65
CA LEU A 322 -4.39 11.94 -20.94
C LEU A 322 -4.28 11.39 -22.36
N ASN A 323 -3.57 12.09 -23.26
CA ASN A 323 -3.63 11.84 -24.69
C ASN A 323 -2.42 11.11 -25.26
N ASN A 324 -1.23 11.40 -24.71
CA ASN A 324 0.00 10.80 -25.19
C ASN A 324 0.32 9.52 -24.43
N ASP A 325 0.70 8.47 -25.17
CA ASP A 325 1.20 7.24 -24.57
C ASP A 325 2.69 7.34 -24.25
N LYS A 326 3.09 6.61 -23.23
CA LYS A 326 4.48 6.37 -22.87
C LYS A 326 4.69 4.90 -22.58
N GLU A 327 5.86 4.40 -22.92
CA GLU A 327 6.31 3.08 -22.52
C GLU A 327 6.91 3.15 -21.12
N ILE A 328 6.57 2.21 -20.26
CA ILE A 328 7.19 2.06 -18.94
C ILE A 328 8.58 1.49 -19.13
N ARG A 329 9.62 2.24 -18.81
CA ARG A 329 11.03 1.85 -18.98
C ARG A 329 11.79 1.98 -17.68
N SER A 330 12.71 1.05 -17.41
CA SER A 330 13.52 1.03 -16.19
C SER A 330 14.31 2.32 -15.97
N GLU A 331 14.88 2.88 -17.03
CA GLU A 331 15.68 4.11 -16.98
C GLU A 331 14.88 5.37 -16.63
N ASP A 332 13.56 5.33 -16.72
CA ASP A 332 12.70 6.47 -16.44
C ASP A 332 12.30 6.57 -14.95
N PHE A 333 12.50 5.55 -14.15
CA PHE A 333 12.12 5.57 -12.73
C PHE A 333 12.99 6.53 -11.91
N LEU A 334 12.35 7.31 -11.05
CA LEU A 334 13.01 8.15 -10.03
C LEU A 334 13.22 7.41 -8.70
N SER A 335 12.48 6.33 -8.47
CA SER A 335 12.81 5.32 -7.45
C SER A 335 14.19 4.74 -7.72
N LYS A 336 14.88 4.32 -6.67
CA LYS A 336 16.16 3.59 -6.82
C LYS A 336 15.97 2.19 -7.41
N ALA A 337 14.75 1.70 -7.45
CA ALA A 337 14.39 0.36 -7.90
C ALA A 337 13.39 0.42 -9.06
N ASP A 338 13.46 -0.59 -9.92
CA ASP A 338 12.61 -0.77 -11.10
C ASP A 338 11.91 -2.14 -11.11
N ASN A 339 11.87 -2.82 -9.97
CA ASN A 339 11.30 -4.16 -9.81
C ASN A 339 9.77 -4.16 -10.01
N THR A 340 9.33 -4.31 -11.25
CA THR A 340 7.91 -4.34 -11.63
C THR A 340 7.67 -5.25 -12.84
N PRO A 341 6.50 -5.92 -12.92
CA PRO A 341 6.12 -6.72 -14.08
C PRO A 341 5.65 -5.89 -15.29
N PHE A 342 5.54 -4.57 -15.17
CA PHE A 342 4.93 -3.70 -16.18
C PHE A 342 5.93 -3.03 -17.13
N ILE A 343 7.22 -3.38 -17.09
CA ILE A 343 8.24 -2.86 -18.02
C ILE A 343 7.84 -3.21 -19.46
N GLY A 344 7.95 -2.23 -20.38
CA GLY A 344 7.58 -2.34 -21.78
C GLY A 344 6.09 -2.11 -22.08
N GLU A 345 5.26 -1.94 -21.07
CA GLU A 345 3.85 -1.64 -21.26
C GLU A 345 3.64 -0.18 -21.68
N LYS A 346 2.78 0.05 -22.69
CA LYS A 346 2.39 1.39 -23.14
C LYS A 346 1.18 1.86 -22.37
N VAL A 347 1.32 3.00 -21.71
CA VAL A 347 0.31 3.59 -20.84
C VAL A 347 0.01 5.04 -21.20
N TYR A 348 -1.20 5.46 -20.92
CA TYR A 348 -1.71 6.83 -21.02
C TYR A 348 -2.01 7.36 -19.62
N GLY A 349 -2.24 8.68 -19.52
CA GLY A 349 -2.55 9.27 -18.21
C GLY A 349 -1.29 9.53 -17.39
N ASN A 350 -0.25 10.04 -18.03
CA ASN A 350 1.05 10.30 -17.40
C ASN A 350 1.03 11.64 -16.66
N PRO A 351 1.37 11.70 -15.36
CA PRO A 351 1.56 12.97 -14.66
C PRO A 351 2.71 13.76 -15.29
N ILE A 352 2.47 15.04 -15.58
CA ILE A 352 3.47 15.96 -16.18
C ILE A 352 3.88 17.08 -15.23
N LEU A 353 3.10 17.32 -14.18
CA LEU A 353 3.45 18.27 -13.12
C LEU A 353 2.78 17.84 -11.82
N THR A 354 3.53 17.91 -10.73
CA THR A 354 3.01 17.72 -9.37
C THR A 354 3.45 18.89 -8.49
N MET A 355 2.49 19.46 -7.76
CA MET A 355 2.68 20.57 -6.85
C MET A 355 2.23 20.20 -5.44
N VAL A 356 3.00 20.57 -4.44
CA VAL A 356 2.70 20.36 -3.02
C VAL A 356 2.84 21.69 -2.28
N LYS A 357 1.79 22.13 -1.61
CA LYS A 357 1.73 23.42 -0.88
C LYS A 357 2.11 24.63 -1.74
N GLY A 358 1.85 24.57 -3.04
CA GLY A 358 2.17 25.65 -3.99
C GLY A 358 3.58 25.58 -4.58
N GLU A 359 4.39 24.60 -4.20
CA GLU A 359 5.73 24.37 -4.75
C GLU A 359 5.68 23.23 -5.78
N VAL A 360 6.25 23.44 -6.97
CA VAL A 360 6.40 22.39 -7.99
C VAL A 360 7.49 21.43 -7.52
N VAL A 361 7.08 20.16 -7.28
CA VAL A 361 7.97 19.10 -6.79
C VAL A 361 8.34 18.10 -7.87
N PHE A 362 7.61 18.11 -8.98
CA PHE A 362 7.90 17.37 -10.20
C PHE A 362 7.36 18.14 -11.41
N GLU A 363 8.16 18.25 -12.43
CA GLU A 363 7.77 18.74 -13.76
C GLU A 363 8.51 17.89 -14.80
N GLU A 364 7.79 17.40 -15.80
CA GLU A 364 8.39 16.62 -16.87
C GLU A 364 9.19 17.53 -17.80
N GLU A 365 10.45 17.18 -18.05
CA GLU A 365 11.29 17.85 -19.04
C GLU A 365 10.71 17.59 -20.44
N LYS A 366 10.63 18.65 -21.26
CA LYS A 366 10.09 18.61 -22.62
C LYS A 366 11.10 18.03 -23.61
#